data_d2052aa207d78fe5d88f103a950836da
#
_entry.id   d2052aa207d78fe5d88f103a950836da
#
_cell.length_a   1.000
_cell.length_b   1.000
_cell.length_c   1.000
_cell.angle_alpha   90.00
_cell.angle_beta   90.00
_cell.angle_gamma   90.00
#
_symmetry.space_group_name_H-M   'P 1'
#
loop_
_entity.id
_entity.type
_entity.pdbx_description
1 polymer ?
#
loop_
_entity_poly.entity_id
_entity_poly.type
_entity_poly.pdbx_seq_one_letter_code
_entity_poly.pdbx_strand_id
1 'polypeptide(L)'
;MPRLQAIRRSNLFPLLTLCAVLPAPAQTTSESLTLKMDRQLDETQPVERDKAPTFARARSVEGSIEERLILRGDAEIRRGGTVLRGETITYTQATDVVNVEGDARVFRDGAAFSGPRLDFRVEAQTGTMPDANFTYAPRRGRGEATLIEFLGEQRARMENARFTTCQPGDNAWWVQAESIEFDGLDETATAGSATLVFKGVPILYSPFLTFPTSDRRKSGFLTPTLGLSSTLGTDIRTPYYFNLAPNYDYTLTPRLMSKRGVLAENEFRYLFPAHLGTLVYDVVPEDQQTGQLRSFTSLRHQYSSPTGIVAAINYNRVSDDRYFVDFGTNIVDTSQKVLPQDGYVAYTQPYWNTAVRVTKNQTLQDPDPLLVVAKPYERVPQVTVNSYIAE
;
A
#
# COMPACT_ATOMS: atom_id res chain seq x y z
N MET A 1 6.37 56.28 -66.37
CA MET A 1 5.87 55.61 -67.60
C MET A 1 5.96 54.15 -67.43
N PRO A 2 5.08 53.43 -68.04
CA PRO A 2 3.90 52.82 -67.39
C PRO A 2 3.96 51.27 -67.49
N ARG A 3 3.15 50.55 -66.80
CA ARG A 3 1.97 49.87 -67.35
C ARG A 3 1.19 49.08 -66.24
N LEU A 4 -0.05 49.41 -66.13
CA LEU A 4 -1.11 48.60 -65.60
C LEU A 4 -1.29 47.27 -66.37
N GLN A 5 -1.69 46.21 -65.64
CA GLN A 5 -2.61 45.17 -66.12
C GLN A 5 -2.98 44.30 -64.90
N ALA A 6 -4.16 44.42 -64.44
CA ALA A 6 -5.40 43.76 -64.82
C ALA A 6 -5.73 42.58 -63.84
N ILE A 7 -6.79 42.80 -63.14
CA ILE A 7 -7.53 41.96 -62.24
C ILE A 7 -7.98 40.65 -62.90
N ARG A 8 -7.77 39.52 -62.24
CA ARG A 8 -8.63 38.36 -62.46
C ARG A 8 -9.01 37.75 -61.11
N ARG A 9 -10.29 37.87 -60.76
CA ARG A 9 -10.95 37.09 -59.72
C ARG A 9 -11.00 35.63 -60.21
N SER A 10 -10.56 34.71 -59.36
CA SER A 10 -10.91 33.28 -59.48
C SER A 10 -11.31 32.77 -58.13
N ASN A 11 -12.53 32.29 -58.06
CA ASN A 11 -13.12 31.59 -56.92
C ASN A 11 -12.26 30.38 -56.54
N LEU A 12 -11.77 30.33 -55.29
CA LEU A 12 -11.23 29.11 -54.72
C LEU A 12 -12.20 28.58 -53.70
N PHE A 13 -12.74 27.43 -54.03
CA PHE A 13 -13.43 26.51 -53.14
C PHE A 13 -12.46 26.10 -52.00
N PRO A 14 -12.92 25.96 -50.73
CA PRO A 14 -12.11 25.34 -49.72
C PRO A 14 -12.06 23.83 -49.93
N LEU A 15 -10.86 23.33 -50.21
CA LEU A 15 -10.55 21.92 -50.20
C LEU A 15 -10.68 21.39 -48.77
N LEU A 16 -11.74 20.62 -48.49
CA LEU A 16 -11.83 19.81 -47.28
C LEU A 16 -10.75 18.72 -47.36
N THR A 17 -9.68 18.90 -46.63
CA THR A 17 -8.66 17.86 -46.42
C THR A 17 -9.25 16.84 -45.47
N LEU A 18 -9.78 15.73 -46.01
CA LEU A 18 -10.20 14.56 -45.31
C LEU A 18 -8.94 13.89 -44.72
N CYS A 19 -8.60 14.15 -43.44
CA CYS A 19 -7.63 13.37 -42.72
C CYS A 19 -8.18 11.97 -42.52
N ALA A 20 -7.75 11.05 -43.38
CA ALA A 20 -7.95 9.61 -43.16
C ALA A 20 -7.17 9.21 -41.89
N VAL A 21 -7.90 9.03 -40.79
CA VAL A 21 -7.38 8.40 -39.57
C VAL A 21 -7.21 6.92 -39.93
N LEU A 22 -5.99 6.51 -40.21
CA LEU A 22 -5.63 5.10 -40.26
C LEU A 22 -5.79 4.53 -38.85
N PRO A 23 -6.55 3.43 -38.68
CA PRO A 23 -6.60 2.77 -37.39
C PRO A 23 -5.20 2.23 -37.08
N ALA A 24 -4.63 2.68 -35.97
CA ALA A 24 -3.45 2.07 -35.40
C ALA A 24 -3.73 0.58 -35.15
N PRO A 25 -2.80 -0.33 -35.48
CA PRO A 25 -2.99 -1.73 -35.15
C PRO A 25 -3.12 -1.83 -33.62
N ALA A 26 -4.27 -2.33 -33.18
CA ALA A 26 -4.47 -2.74 -31.80
C ALA A 26 -3.37 -3.75 -31.46
N GLN A 27 -2.42 -3.35 -30.62
CA GLN A 27 -1.54 -4.30 -29.98
C GLN A 27 -2.42 -5.15 -29.07
N THR A 28 -2.77 -6.32 -29.55
CA THR A 28 -3.29 -7.38 -28.70
C THR A 28 -2.13 -7.80 -27.80
N THR A 29 -1.97 -7.12 -26.65
CA THR A 29 -1.31 -7.73 -25.52
C THR A 29 -2.14 -8.96 -25.20
N SER A 30 -1.62 -10.14 -25.51
CA SER A 30 -2.12 -11.38 -24.98
C SER A 30 -1.91 -11.36 -23.47
N GLU A 31 -2.79 -10.69 -22.74
CA GLU A 31 -2.97 -10.98 -21.33
C GLU A 31 -3.31 -12.45 -21.26
N SER A 32 -2.36 -13.25 -20.77
CA SER A 32 -2.63 -14.63 -20.44
C SER A 32 -3.85 -14.60 -19.50
N LEU A 33 -4.97 -15.13 -19.94
CA LEU A 33 -6.17 -15.31 -19.14
C LEU A 33 -5.78 -16.22 -17.97
N THR A 34 -5.31 -15.63 -16.88
CA THR A 34 -5.22 -16.31 -15.59
C THR A 34 -6.65 -16.48 -15.11
N LEU A 35 -7.13 -17.71 -15.11
CA LEU A 35 -8.36 -18.09 -14.43
C LEU A 35 -8.27 -17.60 -12.98
N LYS A 36 -8.92 -16.50 -12.67
CA LYS A 36 -9.18 -16.10 -11.29
C LYS A 36 -10.28 -17.04 -10.81
N MET A 37 -10.00 -17.80 -9.77
CA MET A 37 -11.00 -18.55 -9.05
C MET A 37 -12.07 -17.56 -8.59
N ASP A 38 -13.32 -17.82 -8.94
CA ASP A 38 -14.44 -16.98 -8.55
C ASP A 38 -14.51 -16.98 -7.00
N ARG A 39 -14.70 -15.82 -6.41
CA ARG A 39 -14.85 -15.66 -4.97
C ARG A 39 -15.98 -16.54 -4.40
N GLN A 40 -17.00 -16.83 -5.19
CA GLN A 40 -18.10 -17.75 -4.83
C GLN A 40 -17.65 -19.21 -4.71
N LEU A 41 -16.54 -19.59 -5.35
CA LEU A 41 -15.95 -20.93 -5.18
C LEU A 41 -14.98 -20.98 -3.99
N ASP A 42 -14.56 -19.82 -3.49
CA ASP A 42 -13.70 -19.67 -2.30
C ASP A 42 -14.54 -19.44 -1.01
N GLU A 43 -15.80 -18.99 -1.15
CA GLU A 43 -16.79 -18.97 -0.09
C GLU A 43 -17.37 -20.38 0.10
N THR A 44 -16.55 -21.32 0.54
CA THR A 44 -17.07 -22.45 1.29
C THR A 44 -17.79 -21.84 2.50
N GLN A 45 -19.12 -21.98 2.55
CA GLN A 45 -19.88 -21.73 3.77
C GLN A 45 -19.09 -22.30 4.94
N PRO A 46 -19.06 -21.66 6.11
CA PRO A 46 -18.37 -22.17 7.28
C PRO A 46 -19.04 -23.50 7.67
N VAL A 47 -18.72 -24.57 6.97
CA VAL A 47 -18.94 -25.92 7.45
C VAL A 47 -18.08 -25.99 8.68
N GLU A 48 -18.71 -26.28 9.84
CA GLU A 48 -17.97 -26.61 11.06
C GLU A 48 -16.86 -27.59 10.63
N ARG A 49 -15.60 -27.13 10.61
CA ARG A 49 -14.47 -27.92 10.08
C ARG A 49 -14.38 -29.28 10.75
N ASP A 50 -14.80 -29.36 12.00
CA ASP A 50 -14.83 -30.59 12.80
C ASP A 50 -15.79 -31.63 12.25
N LYS A 51 -16.86 -31.22 11.53
CA LYS A 51 -17.84 -32.10 10.91
C LYS A 51 -17.63 -32.32 9.41
N ALA A 52 -16.59 -31.71 8.83
CA ALA A 52 -16.30 -31.84 7.42
C ALA A 52 -15.86 -33.27 7.07
N PRO A 53 -16.39 -33.86 5.99
CA PRO A 53 -15.95 -35.17 5.55
C PRO A 53 -14.48 -35.14 5.12
N THR A 54 -13.78 -36.24 5.39
CA THR A 54 -12.41 -36.44 4.91
C THR A 54 -12.44 -37.21 3.62
N PHE A 55 -11.81 -36.66 2.58
CA PHE A 55 -11.59 -37.33 1.29
C PHE A 55 -10.15 -37.74 1.17
N ALA A 56 -9.88 -39.01 0.82
CA ALA A 56 -8.56 -39.52 0.57
C ALA A 56 -8.46 -40.07 -0.86
N ARG A 57 -7.36 -39.81 -1.53
CA ARG A 57 -7.05 -40.32 -2.87
C ARG A 57 -5.60 -40.75 -2.93
N ALA A 58 -5.31 -41.91 -3.55
CA ALA A 58 -3.98 -42.42 -3.79
C ALA A 58 -4.04 -43.48 -4.91
N ARG A 59 -2.88 -43.94 -5.40
CA ARG A 59 -2.79 -45.10 -6.31
C ARG A 59 -3.04 -46.40 -5.57
N SER A 60 -2.53 -46.54 -4.34
CA SER A 60 -2.81 -47.65 -3.47
C SER A 60 -3.15 -47.19 -2.06
N VAL A 61 -4.05 -47.93 -1.41
CA VAL A 61 -4.51 -47.70 -0.04
C VAL A 61 -4.35 -48.98 0.73
N GLU A 62 -3.63 -48.95 1.83
CA GLU A 62 -3.34 -50.12 2.68
C GLU A 62 -3.76 -49.79 4.13
N GLY A 63 -4.26 -50.78 4.86
CA GLY A 63 -4.62 -50.66 6.25
C GLY A 63 -6.08 -50.25 6.51
N SER A 64 -6.34 -49.81 7.74
CA SER A 64 -7.66 -49.37 8.22
C SER A 64 -7.58 -47.98 8.79
N ILE A 65 -8.64 -47.21 8.62
CA ILE A 65 -8.75 -45.88 9.22
C ILE A 65 -8.81 -45.93 10.74
N GLU A 66 -9.24 -47.05 11.32
CA GLU A 66 -9.36 -47.27 12.75
C GLU A 66 -8.04 -47.55 13.46
N GLU A 67 -7.00 -47.91 12.69
CA GLU A 67 -5.66 -48.19 13.22
C GLU A 67 -4.61 -47.35 12.53
N ARG A 68 -4.30 -47.71 11.29
CA ARG A 68 -3.29 -47.08 10.46
C ARG A 68 -3.67 -47.17 9.00
N LEU A 69 -3.75 -46.01 8.34
CA LEU A 69 -4.03 -45.92 6.90
C LEU A 69 -2.77 -45.42 6.19
N ILE A 70 -2.35 -46.14 5.14
CA ILE A 70 -1.21 -45.79 4.32
C ILE A 70 -1.74 -45.53 2.90
N LEU A 71 -1.50 -44.33 2.40
CA LEU A 71 -1.82 -43.89 1.05
C LEU A 71 -0.50 -43.75 0.28
N ARG A 72 -0.35 -44.43 -0.87
CA ARG A 72 0.87 -44.34 -1.69
C ARG A 72 0.58 -43.97 -3.13
N GLY A 73 1.47 -43.14 -3.67
CA GLY A 73 1.44 -42.68 -5.07
C GLY A 73 0.44 -41.57 -5.28
N ASP A 74 0.93 -40.33 -5.45
CA ASP A 74 0.14 -39.10 -5.61
C ASP A 74 -0.94 -38.99 -4.52
N ALA A 75 -0.56 -39.27 -3.29
CA ALA A 75 -1.46 -39.33 -2.15
C ALA A 75 -1.98 -37.93 -1.80
N GLU A 76 -3.29 -37.82 -1.58
CA GLU A 76 -3.97 -36.58 -1.22
C GLU A 76 -5.03 -36.84 -0.14
N ILE A 77 -5.04 -35.99 0.87
CA ILE A 77 -6.10 -35.93 1.89
C ILE A 77 -6.69 -34.52 1.88
N ARG A 78 -8.02 -34.41 1.88
CA ARG A 78 -8.77 -33.16 1.97
C ARG A 78 -9.76 -33.20 3.12
N ARG A 79 -9.73 -32.16 3.97
CA ARG A 79 -10.70 -31.95 5.04
C ARG A 79 -10.82 -30.47 5.38
N GLY A 80 -12.03 -29.95 5.43
CA GLY A 80 -12.32 -28.62 5.98
C GLY A 80 -11.48 -27.47 5.40
N GLY A 81 -11.20 -27.46 4.07
CA GLY A 81 -10.41 -26.44 3.41
C GLY A 81 -8.89 -26.69 3.44
N THR A 82 -8.41 -27.69 4.17
CA THR A 82 -7.02 -28.12 4.18
C THR A 82 -6.79 -29.27 3.19
N VAL A 83 -5.73 -29.18 2.37
CA VAL A 83 -5.31 -30.24 1.43
C VAL A 83 -3.88 -30.62 1.74
N LEU A 84 -3.65 -31.89 2.01
CA LEU A 84 -2.33 -32.48 2.19
C LEU A 84 -1.99 -33.33 0.96
N ARG A 85 -0.79 -33.20 0.42
CA ARG A 85 -0.30 -34.01 -0.72
C ARG A 85 1.11 -34.50 -0.47
N GLY A 86 1.43 -35.65 -1.00
CA GLY A 86 2.78 -36.24 -0.96
C GLY A 86 2.86 -37.55 -1.73
N GLU A 87 4.03 -38.14 -1.79
CA GLU A 87 4.19 -39.49 -2.38
C GLU A 87 3.57 -40.55 -1.49
N THR A 88 3.78 -40.46 -0.17
CA THR A 88 3.20 -41.33 0.83
C THR A 88 2.59 -40.52 1.97
N ILE A 89 1.36 -40.85 2.33
CA ILE A 89 0.69 -40.29 3.51
C ILE A 89 0.32 -41.43 4.43
N THR A 90 0.79 -41.39 5.66
CA THR A 90 0.47 -42.34 6.71
C THR A 90 -0.34 -41.63 7.79
N TYR A 91 -1.54 -42.10 8.06
CA TYR A 91 -2.36 -41.66 9.17
C TYR A 91 -2.39 -42.72 10.26
N THR A 92 -2.15 -42.32 11.52
CA THR A 92 -2.22 -43.19 12.69
C THR A 92 -3.27 -42.65 13.64
N GLN A 93 -4.39 -43.34 13.78
CA GLN A 93 -5.55 -42.89 14.56
C GLN A 93 -5.22 -42.74 16.06
N ALA A 94 -4.49 -43.70 16.63
CA ALA A 94 -4.18 -43.68 18.07
C ALA A 94 -3.44 -42.41 18.54
N THR A 95 -2.68 -41.77 17.63
CA THR A 95 -1.91 -40.56 17.91
C THR A 95 -2.45 -39.32 17.17
N ASP A 96 -3.46 -39.51 16.34
CA ASP A 96 -4.04 -38.51 15.43
C ASP A 96 -2.97 -37.81 14.55
N VAL A 97 -1.93 -38.57 14.14
CA VAL A 97 -0.80 -38.02 13.38
C VAL A 97 -0.89 -38.45 11.93
N VAL A 98 -0.74 -37.47 11.03
CA VAL A 98 -0.48 -37.65 9.61
C VAL A 98 0.98 -37.37 9.35
N ASN A 99 1.69 -38.37 8.81
CA ASN A 99 3.04 -38.22 8.28
C ASN A 99 2.95 -38.17 6.75
N VAL A 100 3.47 -37.12 6.13
CA VAL A 100 3.58 -36.98 4.68
C VAL A 100 5.04 -37.02 4.28
N GLU A 101 5.39 -37.90 3.38
CA GLU A 101 6.75 -38.10 2.88
C GLU A 101 6.77 -37.95 1.34
N GLY A 102 7.87 -37.40 0.85
CA GLY A 102 8.10 -37.19 -0.58
C GLY A 102 7.26 -36.04 -1.13
N ASP A 103 7.91 -34.87 -1.31
CA ASP A 103 7.29 -33.64 -1.82
C ASP A 103 5.98 -33.27 -1.07
N ALA A 104 6.10 -33.23 0.26
CA ALA A 104 4.98 -32.90 1.13
C ALA A 104 4.49 -31.49 0.85
N ARG A 105 3.18 -31.36 0.63
CA ARG A 105 2.53 -30.05 0.35
C ARG A 105 1.28 -29.88 1.20
N VAL A 106 1.13 -28.67 1.75
CA VAL A 106 -0.04 -28.25 2.52
C VAL A 106 -0.64 -27.02 1.85
N PHE A 107 -1.92 -27.08 1.55
CA PHE A 107 -2.69 -25.92 1.08
C PHE A 107 -3.75 -25.59 2.12
N ARG A 108 -3.74 -24.35 2.62
CA ARG A 108 -4.65 -23.90 3.67
C ARG A 108 -4.76 -22.39 3.67
N ASP A 109 -5.98 -21.87 3.73
CA ASP A 109 -6.30 -20.44 3.92
C ASP A 109 -5.52 -19.50 2.96
N GLY A 110 -5.38 -19.90 1.69
CA GLY A 110 -4.64 -19.15 0.67
C GLY A 110 -3.11 -19.25 0.79
N ALA A 111 -2.60 -20.00 1.75
CA ALA A 111 -1.19 -20.35 1.85
C ALA A 111 -0.91 -21.74 1.28
N ALA A 112 0.24 -21.88 0.67
CA ALA A 112 0.79 -23.17 0.25
C ALA A 112 2.18 -23.35 0.85
N PHE A 113 2.41 -24.50 1.48
CA PHE A 113 3.68 -24.89 2.06
C PHE A 113 4.16 -26.15 1.35
N SER A 114 5.46 -26.26 1.11
CA SER A 114 6.08 -27.44 0.49
C SER A 114 7.44 -27.74 1.13
N GLY A 115 7.72 -29.00 1.35
CA GLY A 115 8.96 -29.45 1.96
C GLY A 115 9.17 -30.96 1.76
N PRO A 116 10.26 -31.53 2.22
CA PRO A 116 10.57 -32.96 2.05
C PRO A 116 9.62 -33.87 2.82
N ARG A 117 9.14 -33.41 3.98
CA ARG A 117 8.20 -34.14 4.85
C ARG A 117 7.35 -33.20 5.70
N LEU A 118 6.23 -33.73 6.20
CA LEU A 118 5.35 -33.06 7.15
C LEU A 118 4.91 -34.06 8.20
N ASP A 119 5.02 -33.67 9.47
CA ASP A 119 4.44 -34.37 10.61
C ASP A 119 3.33 -33.49 11.17
N PHE A 120 2.06 -33.94 11.14
CA PHE A 120 0.91 -33.09 11.42
C PHE A 120 -0.16 -33.82 12.25
N ARG A 121 -0.61 -33.21 13.34
CA ARG A 121 -1.77 -33.66 14.15
C ARG A 121 -3.02 -33.00 13.61
N VAL A 122 -3.96 -33.83 13.19
CA VAL A 122 -5.15 -33.36 12.46
C VAL A 122 -6.11 -32.59 13.33
N GLU A 123 -6.42 -33.10 14.54
CA GLU A 123 -7.37 -32.47 15.47
C GLU A 123 -6.78 -31.19 16.08
N ALA A 124 -5.56 -31.25 16.58
CA ALA A 124 -4.88 -30.12 17.19
C ALA A 124 -4.40 -29.08 16.17
N GLN A 125 -4.38 -29.42 14.89
CA GLN A 125 -3.88 -28.56 13.80
C GLN A 125 -2.43 -28.10 14.02
N THR A 126 -1.63 -28.95 14.68
CA THR A 126 -0.22 -28.68 15.00
C THR A 126 0.70 -29.61 14.24
N GLY A 127 1.92 -29.16 13.94
CA GLY A 127 2.86 -30.01 13.20
C GLY A 127 4.14 -29.29 12.83
N THR A 128 5.03 -29.99 12.13
CA THR A 128 6.32 -29.46 11.71
C THR A 128 6.64 -29.83 10.26
N MET A 129 7.23 -28.89 9.53
CA MET A 129 7.73 -29.07 8.17
C MET A 129 9.16 -28.50 8.09
N PRO A 130 10.20 -29.33 8.00
CA PRO A 130 11.56 -28.86 7.82
C PRO A 130 11.83 -28.45 6.36
N ASP A 131 12.82 -27.59 6.15
CA ASP A 131 13.32 -27.13 4.86
C ASP A 131 12.19 -26.72 3.90
N ALA A 132 11.30 -25.89 4.42
CA ALA A 132 10.05 -25.58 3.76
C ALA A 132 10.11 -24.30 2.90
N ASN A 133 9.44 -24.37 1.76
CA ASN A 133 9.08 -23.21 0.98
C ASN A 133 7.60 -22.87 1.21
N PHE A 134 7.26 -21.59 1.22
CA PHE A 134 5.88 -21.16 1.37
C PHE A 134 5.51 -20.07 0.39
N THR A 135 4.23 -20.03 0.03
CA THR A 135 3.61 -18.96 -0.74
C THR A 135 2.33 -18.52 -0.05
N TYR A 136 2.05 -17.22 -0.07
CA TYR A 136 0.84 -16.62 0.49
C TYR A 136 0.14 -15.78 -0.59
N ALA A 137 -0.90 -16.36 -1.19
CA ALA A 137 -1.58 -15.79 -2.34
C ALA A 137 -2.19 -14.39 -2.11
N PRO A 138 -2.82 -14.07 -0.95
CA PRO A 138 -3.43 -12.77 -0.72
C PRO A 138 -2.47 -11.59 -0.88
N ARG A 139 -1.19 -11.78 -0.57
CA ARG A 139 -0.15 -10.74 -0.64
C ARG A 139 0.91 -11.02 -1.70
N ARG A 140 0.72 -12.04 -2.52
CA ARG A 140 1.74 -12.54 -3.48
C ARG A 140 3.09 -12.78 -2.78
N GLY A 141 3.03 -13.10 -1.47
CA GLY A 141 4.21 -13.36 -0.67
C GLY A 141 4.78 -14.74 -0.97
N ARG A 142 6.08 -14.88 -0.89
CA ARG A 142 6.80 -16.16 -0.97
C ARG A 142 8.01 -16.15 -0.06
N GLY A 143 8.44 -17.31 0.35
CA GLY A 143 9.60 -17.44 1.21
C GLY A 143 10.04 -18.86 1.41
N GLU A 144 11.07 -19.00 2.20
CA GLU A 144 11.68 -20.27 2.65
C GLU A 144 11.96 -20.18 4.15
N ALA A 145 11.97 -21.31 4.83
CA ALA A 145 12.29 -21.42 6.24
C ALA A 145 12.97 -22.77 6.51
N THR A 146 13.90 -22.80 7.46
CA THR A 146 14.53 -24.07 7.87
C THR A 146 13.55 -24.97 8.60
N LEU A 147 12.56 -24.39 9.28
CA LEU A 147 11.50 -25.12 9.96
C LEU A 147 10.23 -24.27 9.94
N ILE A 148 9.10 -24.89 9.62
CA ILE A 148 7.77 -24.35 9.87
C ILE A 148 7.11 -25.19 10.94
N GLU A 149 6.68 -24.52 12.02
CA GLU A 149 5.87 -25.10 13.09
C GLU A 149 4.44 -24.59 12.96
N PHE A 150 3.49 -25.47 12.75
CA PHE A 150 2.06 -25.17 12.82
C PHE A 150 1.63 -25.25 14.30
N LEU A 151 1.16 -24.12 14.84
CA LEU A 151 0.85 -23.95 16.28
C LEU A 151 -0.65 -24.03 16.57
N GLY A 152 -1.45 -24.35 15.57
CA GLY A 152 -2.89 -24.41 15.63
C GLY A 152 -3.56 -23.97 14.35
N GLU A 153 -4.87 -23.73 14.40
CA GLU A 153 -5.69 -23.52 13.20
C GLU A 153 -5.22 -22.33 12.32
N GLN A 154 -4.81 -21.24 12.95
CA GLN A 154 -4.44 -20.02 12.24
C GLN A 154 -3.09 -19.44 12.69
N ARG A 155 -2.25 -20.26 13.32
CA ARG A 155 -0.94 -19.82 13.82
C ARG A 155 0.16 -20.70 13.30
N ALA A 156 1.25 -20.07 12.86
CA ALA A 156 2.45 -20.74 12.43
C ALA A 156 3.70 -19.94 12.84
N ARG A 157 4.79 -20.65 13.16
CA ARG A 157 6.10 -20.07 13.38
C ARG A 157 7.05 -20.62 12.34
N MET A 158 7.89 -19.76 11.81
CA MET A 158 8.92 -20.09 10.83
C MET A 158 10.28 -19.70 11.40
N GLU A 159 11.25 -20.60 11.33
CA GLU A 159 12.60 -20.37 11.81
C GLU A 159 13.55 -20.12 10.66
N ASN A 160 14.50 -19.19 10.86
CA ASN A 160 15.47 -18.76 9.85
C ASN A 160 14.82 -18.48 8.50
N ALA A 161 13.77 -17.67 8.53
CA ALA A 161 12.91 -17.46 7.39
C ALA A 161 13.38 -16.31 6.51
N ARG A 162 13.12 -16.43 5.21
CA ARG A 162 13.19 -15.34 4.23
C ARG A 162 11.83 -15.13 3.61
N PHE A 163 11.43 -13.87 3.44
CA PHE A 163 10.16 -13.49 2.86
C PHE A 163 10.33 -12.35 1.87
N THR A 164 9.63 -12.42 0.73
CA THR A 164 9.54 -11.36 -0.26
C THR A 164 8.18 -11.36 -0.96
N THR A 165 7.79 -10.23 -1.53
CA THR A 165 6.65 -10.13 -2.46
C THR A 165 7.10 -9.93 -3.92
N CYS A 166 8.39 -10.01 -4.21
CA CYS A 166 8.91 -10.02 -5.58
C CYS A 166 8.43 -11.25 -6.34
N GLN A 167 8.33 -11.15 -7.66
CA GLN A 167 7.96 -12.27 -8.51
C GLN A 167 9.02 -13.40 -8.42
N PRO A 168 8.66 -14.65 -8.69
CA PRO A 168 9.62 -15.74 -8.78
C PRO A 168 10.76 -15.39 -9.76
N GLY A 169 12.01 -15.55 -9.29
CA GLY A 169 13.21 -15.17 -10.04
C GLY A 169 13.71 -13.75 -9.80
N ASP A 170 12.89 -12.85 -9.27
CA ASP A 170 13.30 -11.52 -8.82
C ASP A 170 13.55 -11.53 -7.31
N ASN A 171 14.77 -11.19 -6.91
CA ASN A 171 15.20 -11.08 -5.52
C ASN A 171 15.70 -9.67 -5.20
N ALA A 172 15.02 -8.66 -5.75
CA ALA A 172 15.39 -7.26 -5.52
C ALA A 172 15.41 -6.92 -4.02
N TRP A 173 14.49 -7.48 -3.24
CA TRP A 173 14.50 -7.34 -1.78
C TRP A 173 13.91 -8.56 -1.09
N TRP A 174 14.33 -8.79 0.16
CA TRP A 174 13.71 -9.75 1.08
C TRP A 174 13.90 -9.31 2.53
N VAL A 175 12.99 -9.75 3.38
CA VAL A 175 13.16 -9.72 4.83
C VAL A 175 13.73 -11.08 5.25
N GLN A 176 14.84 -11.07 5.93
CA GLN A 176 15.43 -12.24 6.58
C GLN A 176 15.23 -12.09 8.08
N ALA A 177 14.76 -13.14 8.76
CA ALA A 177 14.48 -13.11 10.18
C ALA A 177 14.86 -14.44 10.83
N GLU A 178 15.30 -14.41 12.09
CA GLU A 178 15.53 -15.62 12.89
C GLU A 178 14.22 -16.36 13.14
N SER A 179 13.13 -15.61 13.34
CA SER A 179 11.79 -16.16 13.47
C SER A 179 10.75 -15.26 12.80
N ILE A 180 9.72 -15.87 12.21
CA ILE A 180 8.50 -15.18 11.78
C ILE A 180 7.32 -15.90 12.39
N GLU A 181 6.56 -15.24 13.25
CA GLU A 181 5.33 -15.76 13.82
C GLU A 181 4.15 -15.16 13.09
N PHE A 182 3.33 -16.01 12.49
CA PHE A 182 2.11 -15.65 11.80
C PHE A 182 0.91 -15.89 12.72
N ASP A 183 0.07 -14.89 12.91
CA ASP A 183 -1.21 -14.99 13.60
C ASP A 183 -2.34 -14.60 12.65
N GLY A 184 -3.09 -15.59 12.18
CA GLY A 184 -4.21 -15.39 11.26
C GLY A 184 -5.44 -14.79 11.92
N LEU A 185 -5.62 -14.94 13.25
CA LEU A 185 -6.72 -14.31 13.97
C LEU A 185 -6.54 -12.80 14.01
N ASP A 186 -5.34 -12.38 14.33
CA ASP A 186 -4.95 -10.97 14.33
C ASP A 186 -4.56 -10.44 12.96
N GLU A 187 -4.46 -11.32 11.96
CA GLU A 187 -4.00 -11.00 10.61
C GLU A 187 -2.67 -10.24 10.61
N THR A 188 -1.74 -10.72 11.44
CA THR A 188 -0.39 -10.15 11.57
C THR A 188 0.68 -11.20 11.41
N ALA A 189 1.87 -10.75 10.99
CA ALA A 189 3.10 -11.50 11.14
C ALA A 189 4.13 -10.65 11.90
N THR A 190 4.82 -11.26 12.85
CA THR A 190 5.89 -10.62 13.62
C THR A 190 7.19 -11.35 13.35
N ALA A 191 8.17 -10.63 12.82
CA ALA A 191 9.51 -11.11 12.55
C ALA A 191 10.45 -10.69 13.69
N GLY A 192 11.17 -11.63 14.27
CA GLY A 192 12.23 -11.42 15.25
C GLY A 192 13.59 -11.34 14.57
N SER A 193 14.47 -10.44 15.05
CA SER A 193 15.80 -10.20 14.45
C SER A 193 15.73 -9.98 12.93
N ALA A 194 14.81 -9.11 12.49
CA ALA A 194 14.51 -8.91 11.09
C ALA A 194 15.53 -8.00 10.41
N THR A 195 16.06 -8.44 9.27
CA THR A 195 16.94 -7.65 8.41
C THR A 195 16.29 -7.48 7.04
N LEU A 196 16.09 -6.23 6.61
CA LEU A 196 15.69 -5.91 5.25
C LEU A 196 16.94 -5.87 4.36
N VAL A 197 16.97 -6.72 3.37
CA VAL A 197 18.05 -6.81 2.39
C VAL A 197 17.55 -6.32 1.05
N PHE A 198 18.28 -5.40 0.42
CA PHE A 198 17.98 -4.86 -0.91
C PHE A 198 19.16 -5.09 -1.84
N LYS A 199 18.94 -5.80 -2.96
CA LYS A 199 19.98 -6.20 -3.92
C LYS A 199 21.22 -6.83 -3.26
N GLY A 200 20.97 -7.66 -2.24
CA GLY A 200 22.04 -8.34 -1.49
C GLY A 200 22.71 -7.53 -0.38
N VAL A 201 22.33 -6.24 -0.21
CA VAL A 201 22.89 -5.38 0.82
C VAL A 201 21.90 -5.25 1.99
N PRO A 202 22.28 -5.53 3.24
CA PRO A 202 21.43 -5.26 4.40
C PRO A 202 21.31 -3.76 4.61
N ILE A 203 20.08 -3.24 4.52
CA ILE A 203 19.81 -1.79 4.60
C ILE A 203 19.10 -1.37 5.88
N LEU A 204 18.41 -2.29 6.55
CA LEU A 204 17.70 -2.02 7.79
C LEU A 204 17.70 -3.27 8.66
N TYR A 205 17.95 -3.09 9.96
CA TYR A 205 17.78 -4.10 10.99
C TYR A 205 16.74 -3.64 12.01
N SER A 206 15.88 -4.57 12.43
CA SER A 206 14.95 -4.37 13.53
C SER A 206 14.94 -5.59 14.44
N PRO A 207 15.04 -5.43 15.76
CA PRO A 207 14.93 -6.55 16.69
C PRO A 207 13.57 -7.24 16.61
N PHE A 208 12.53 -6.50 16.25
CA PHE A 208 11.20 -7.02 15.94
C PHE A 208 10.54 -6.16 14.86
N LEU A 209 9.81 -6.78 13.96
CA LEU A 209 9.07 -6.11 12.88
C LEU A 209 7.70 -6.78 12.76
N THR A 210 6.64 -6.05 13.07
CA THR A 210 5.27 -6.52 12.88
C THR A 210 4.65 -5.89 11.65
N PHE A 211 4.01 -6.70 10.80
CA PHE A 211 3.34 -6.25 9.59
C PHE A 211 1.99 -6.94 9.39
N PRO A 212 1.00 -6.26 8.79
CA PRO A 212 -0.30 -6.85 8.49
C PRO A 212 -0.18 -7.87 7.36
N THR A 213 -0.90 -8.98 7.49
CA THR A 213 -1.00 -10.02 6.47
C THR A 213 -2.28 -9.91 5.63
N SER A 214 -3.20 -9.02 6.03
CA SER A 214 -4.43 -8.69 5.30
C SER A 214 -4.46 -7.23 4.87
N ASP A 215 -5.55 -6.83 4.18
CA ASP A 215 -5.76 -5.44 3.76
C ASP A 215 -6.35 -4.56 4.87
N ARG A 216 -6.54 -5.10 6.07
CA ARG A 216 -6.98 -4.32 7.24
C ARG A 216 -5.92 -3.29 7.62
N ARG A 217 -6.40 -2.11 7.96
CA ARG A 217 -5.54 -1.03 8.45
C ARG A 217 -5.00 -1.41 9.83
N LYS A 218 -3.68 -1.50 9.96
CA LYS A 218 -2.99 -1.76 11.23
C LYS A 218 -1.82 -0.82 11.40
N SER A 219 -1.51 -0.48 12.65
CA SER A 219 -0.32 0.29 12.98
C SER A 219 0.94 -0.51 12.66
N GLY A 220 1.95 0.14 12.10
CA GLY A 220 3.21 -0.49 11.76
C GLY A 220 4.10 0.37 10.86
N PHE A 221 5.32 -0.11 10.65
CA PHE A 221 6.24 0.51 9.72
C PHE A 221 5.75 0.34 8.27
N LEU A 222 5.80 1.44 7.52
CA LEU A 222 5.63 1.41 6.07
C LEU A 222 6.99 1.23 5.40
N THR A 223 6.97 0.97 4.11
CA THR A 223 8.21 0.76 3.33
C THR A 223 9.12 1.97 3.45
N PRO A 224 10.34 1.80 3.98
CA PRO A 224 11.32 2.88 4.03
C PRO A 224 11.78 3.26 2.63
N THR A 225 12.17 4.52 2.47
CA THR A 225 12.76 5.01 1.22
C THR A 225 14.17 5.54 1.46
N LEU A 226 15.04 5.28 0.50
CA LEU A 226 16.42 5.76 0.49
C LEU A 226 16.62 6.64 -0.74
N GLY A 227 17.12 7.85 -0.52
CA GLY A 227 17.48 8.81 -1.56
C GLY A 227 18.91 9.31 -1.42
N LEU A 228 19.46 9.77 -2.52
CA LEU A 228 20.75 10.47 -2.56
C LEU A 228 20.57 11.76 -3.35
N SER A 229 20.94 12.88 -2.78
CA SER A 229 20.94 14.17 -3.48
C SER A 229 22.09 15.06 -3.07
N SER A 230 22.44 16.02 -3.92
CA SER A 230 23.47 17.00 -3.63
C SER A 230 23.08 17.93 -2.47
N THR A 231 21.78 18.19 -2.28
CA THR A 231 21.22 19.12 -1.30
C THR A 231 21.06 18.48 0.08
N LEU A 232 20.57 17.23 0.14
CA LEU A 232 20.24 16.52 1.37
C LEU A 232 21.34 15.55 1.81
N GLY A 233 22.18 15.11 0.88
CA GLY A 233 23.11 14.00 1.07
C GLY A 233 22.36 12.66 1.00
N THR A 234 22.69 11.73 1.88
CA THR A 234 21.89 10.52 2.10
C THR A 234 20.61 10.91 2.81
N ASP A 235 19.48 10.48 2.28
CA ASP A 235 18.12 10.80 2.75
C ASP A 235 17.39 9.48 3.02
N ILE A 236 17.13 9.17 4.28
CA ILE A 236 16.47 7.94 4.73
C ILE A 236 15.15 8.34 5.39
N ARG A 237 14.05 7.82 4.88
CA ARG A 237 12.70 7.99 5.45
C ARG A 237 12.19 6.67 5.96
N THR A 238 11.68 6.66 7.18
CA THR A 238 11.15 5.45 7.82
C THR A 238 9.75 5.75 8.38
N PRO A 239 8.69 5.71 7.54
CA PRO A 239 7.36 6.05 7.99
C PRO A 239 6.83 4.99 8.96
N TYR A 240 6.16 5.45 10.02
CA TYR A 240 5.36 4.61 10.91
C TYR A 240 3.91 5.09 10.89
N TYR A 241 3.02 4.19 10.55
CA TYR A 241 1.57 4.43 10.47
C TYR A 241 0.90 4.03 11.78
N PHE A 242 0.09 4.92 12.35
CA PHE A 242 -0.74 4.69 13.52
C PHE A 242 -2.20 4.60 13.09
N ASN A 243 -2.79 3.42 13.18
CA ASN A 243 -4.22 3.20 13.00
C ASN A 243 -4.94 3.53 14.32
N LEU A 244 -5.21 4.81 14.54
CA LEU A 244 -5.75 5.30 15.82
C LEU A 244 -7.22 4.90 16.00
N ALA A 245 -8.02 5.03 14.92
CA ALA A 245 -9.42 4.66 14.91
C ALA A 245 -9.90 4.38 13.47
N PRO A 246 -11.09 3.80 13.26
CA PRO A 246 -11.62 3.55 11.92
C PRO A 246 -11.73 4.80 11.06
N ASN A 247 -11.90 5.96 11.66
CA ASN A 247 -12.19 7.23 11.00
C ASN A 247 -11.07 8.28 11.11
N TYR A 248 -9.94 7.98 11.77
CA TYR A 248 -8.75 8.84 11.76
C TYR A 248 -7.48 8.05 11.98
N ASP A 249 -6.40 8.54 11.40
CA ASP A 249 -5.07 7.96 11.47
C ASP A 249 -3.98 9.04 11.52
N TYR A 250 -2.78 8.58 11.86
CA TYR A 250 -1.61 9.42 11.93
C TYR A 250 -0.40 8.69 11.36
N THR A 251 0.42 9.40 10.60
CA THR A 251 1.70 8.88 10.10
C THR A 251 2.82 9.81 10.55
N LEU A 252 3.82 9.23 11.23
CA LEU A 252 5.07 9.91 11.55
C LEU A 252 6.16 9.34 10.64
N THR A 253 6.83 10.22 9.90
CA THR A 253 7.96 9.85 9.06
C THR A 253 9.22 10.57 9.52
N PRO A 254 10.04 9.97 10.39
CA PRO A 254 11.40 10.44 10.60
C PRO A 254 12.19 10.37 9.29
N ARG A 255 12.80 11.49 8.92
CA ARG A 255 13.63 11.63 7.74
C ARG A 255 15.02 12.07 8.15
N LEU A 256 15.99 11.18 7.94
CA LEU A 256 17.39 11.40 8.30
C LEU A 256 18.16 11.88 7.08
N MET A 257 18.66 13.10 7.13
CA MET A 257 19.41 13.71 6.03
C MET A 257 20.84 14.00 6.47
N SER A 258 21.83 13.40 5.82
CA SER A 258 23.22 13.51 6.25
C SER A 258 23.81 14.92 6.21
N LYS A 259 23.20 15.84 5.42
CA LYS A 259 23.63 17.23 5.29
C LYS A 259 22.74 18.26 5.99
N ARG A 260 21.54 17.84 6.47
CA ARG A 260 20.53 18.76 7.01
C ARG A 260 20.06 18.39 8.41
N GLY A 261 20.37 17.16 8.87
CA GLY A 261 19.89 16.66 10.15
C GLY A 261 18.59 15.88 10.04
N VAL A 262 17.69 16.05 10.99
CA VAL A 262 16.45 15.27 11.11
C VAL A 262 15.24 16.13 10.81
N LEU A 263 14.39 15.68 9.90
CA LEU A 263 13.06 16.21 9.64
C LEU A 263 12.03 15.22 10.19
N ALA A 264 11.08 15.67 10.97
CA ALA A 264 9.89 14.91 11.35
C ALA A 264 8.73 15.35 10.47
N GLU A 265 8.30 14.47 9.54
CA GLU A 265 7.10 14.65 8.73
C GLU A 265 5.92 14.05 9.49
N ASN A 266 4.86 14.82 9.71
CA ASN A 266 3.68 14.41 10.47
C ASN A 266 2.44 14.59 9.60
N GLU A 267 1.66 13.53 9.40
CA GLU A 267 0.39 13.57 8.70
C GLU A 267 -0.72 13.01 9.58
N PHE A 268 -1.72 13.81 9.88
CA PHE A 268 -2.95 13.41 10.56
C PHE A 268 -4.13 13.52 9.60
N ARG A 269 -4.89 12.43 9.43
CA ARG A 269 -6.07 12.38 8.55
C ARG A 269 -7.31 11.96 9.35
N TYR A 270 -8.44 12.54 8.99
CA TYR A 270 -9.73 12.18 9.59
C TYR A 270 -10.85 12.24 8.57
N LEU A 271 -11.84 11.37 8.79
CA LEU A 271 -13.03 11.24 7.95
C LEU A 271 -14.24 10.94 8.85
N PHE A 272 -15.17 11.88 8.92
CA PHE A 272 -16.46 11.78 9.61
C PHE A 272 -17.59 12.03 8.63
N PRO A 273 -18.85 11.71 8.95
CA PRO A 273 -19.96 11.87 8.02
C PRO A 273 -20.13 13.29 7.46
N ALA A 274 -19.83 14.32 8.26
CA ALA A 274 -19.99 15.72 7.90
C ALA A 274 -18.69 16.44 7.57
N HIS A 275 -17.55 15.92 7.97
CA HIS A 275 -16.26 16.60 7.79
C HIS A 275 -15.10 15.63 7.59
N LEU A 276 -14.18 16.04 6.76
CA LEU A 276 -12.95 15.33 6.48
C LEU A 276 -11.78 16.31 6.39
N GLY A 277 -10.60 15.82 6.61
CA GLY A 277 -9.41 16.66 6.49
C GLY A 277 -8.10 15.95 6.65
N THR A 278 -7.05 16.68 6.32
CA THR A 278 -5.66 16.29 6.49
C THR A 278 -4.88 17.48 7.07
N LEU A 279 -4.16 17.22 8.15
CA LEU A 279 -3.18 18.13 8.72
C LEU A 279 -1.79 17.55 8.50
N VAL A 280 -0.92 18.31 7.84
CA VAL A 280 0.51 18.01 7.69
C VAL A 280 1.30 19.03 8.49
N TYR A 281 2.24 18.57 9.27
CA TYR A 281 3.19 19.42 9.99
C TYR A 281 4.57 18.81 9.95
N ASP A 282 5.43 19.40 9.16
CA ASP A 282 6.82 18.98 9.00
C ASP A 282 7.72 19.93 9.78
N VAL A 283 8.68 19.41 10.50
CA VAL A 283 9.60 20.20 11.30
C VAL A 283 11.01 19.67 11.26
N VAL A 284 11.96 20.55 10.96
CA VAL A 284 13.41 20.39 11.17
C VAL A 284 13.75 21.27 12.35
N PRO A 285 13.96 20.69 13.55
CA PRO A 285 14.26 21.51 14.74
C PRO A 285 15.50 22.38 14.59
N GLU A 286 16.52 21.83 13.91
CA GLU A 286 17.76 22.51 13.59
C GLU A 286 18.30 22.01 12.24
N ASP A 287 18.18 22.83 11.21
CA ASP A 287 18.80 22.55 9.91
C ASP A 287 20.31 22.80 10.01
N GLN A 288 21.11 21.76 9.89
CA GLN A 288 22.58 21.81 10.02
C GLN A 288 23.27 22.78 9.05
N GLN A 289 22.60 23.22 7.97
CA GLN A 289 23.16 24.21 7.05
C GLN A 289 22.81 25.64 7.43
N THR A 290 21.66 25.89 8.05
CA THR A 290 21.20 27.24 8.37
C THR A 290 21.20 27.53 9.86
N GLY A 291 21.29 26.51 10.71
CA GLY A 291 21.18 26.60 12.16
C GLY A 291 19.79 27.04 12.67
N GLN A 292 18.78 26.96 11.82
CA GLN A 292 17.44 27.46 12.12
C GLN A 292 16.41 26.34 12.19
N LEU A 293 15.36 26.57 12.97
CA LEU A 293 14.15 25.75 12.92
C LEU A 293 13.42 26.05 11.62
N ARG A 294 13.09 24.99 10.86
CA ARG A 294 12.33 25.12 9.62
C ARG A 294 11.11 24.21 9.66
N SER A 295 10.00 24.71 9.12
CA SER A 295 8.73 23.99 9.18
C SER A 295 7.85 24.23 7.98
N PHE A 296 6.98 23.24 7.72
CA PHE A 296 5.87 23.34 6.79
C PHE A 296 4.58 22.94 7.51
N THR A 297 3.51 23.69 7.29
CA THR A 297 2.17 23.40 7.79
C THR A 297 1.20 23.40 6.62
N SER A 298 0.42 22.34 6.48
CA SER A 298 -0.69 22.25 5.54
C SER A 298 -1.93 21.73 6.25
N LEU A 299 -3.04 22.48 6.18
CA LEU A 299 -4.35 22.07 6.68
C LEU A 299 -5.34 22.11 5.53
N ARG A 300 -5.89 20.95 5.18
CA ARG A 300 -7.03 20.82 4.29
C ARG A 300 -8.20 20.27 5.08
N HIS A 301 -9.29 21.04 5.14
CA HIS A 301 -10.50 20.66 5.85
C HIS A 301 -11.71 20.93 4.98
N GLN A 302 -12.67 20.03 4.98
CA GLN A 302 -13.96 20.16 4.33
C GLN A 302 -15.08 19.78 5.29
N TYR A 303 -16.13 20.55 5.28
CA TYR A 303 -17.35 20.32 6.03
C TYR A 303 -18.57 20.43 5.09
N SER A 304 -19.51 19.53 5.23
CA SER A 304 -20.78 19.56 4.49
C SER A 304 -21.90 19.07 5.39
N SER A 305 -22.91 19.91 5.57
CA SER A 305 -24.09 19.62 6.38
C SER A 305 -25.31 19.31 5.50
N PRO A 306 -26.19 18.40 5.92
CA PRO A 306 -27.48 18.19 5.29
C PRO A 306 -28.37 19.48 5.24
N THR A 307 -28.08 20.44 6.11
CA THR A 307 -28.81 21.72 6.17
C THR A 307 -28.38 22.76 5.11
N GLY A 308 -27.43 22.39 4.22
CA GLY A 308 -26.94 23.25 3.16
C GLY A 308 -25.73 24.11 3.52
N ILE A 309 -25.10 23.88 4.68
CA ILE A 309 -23.83 24.53 5.04
C ILE A 309 -22.67 23.76 4.50
N VAL A 310 -21.78 24.43 3.76
CA VAL A 310 -20.51 23.89 3.27
C VAL A 310 -19.40 24.83 3.72
N ALA A 311 -18.31 24.27 4.24
CA ALA A 311 -17.12 25.03 4.58
C ALA A 311 -15.85 24.29 4.12
N ALA A 312 -14.82 25.04 3.74
CA ALA A 312 -13.51 24.47 3.45
C ALA A 312 -12.40 25.41 3.89
N ILE A 313 -11.30 24.79 4.27
CA ILE A 313 -10.04 25.45 4.60
C ILE A 313 -8.93 24.76 3.78
N ASN A 314 -8.11 25.59 3.13
CA ASN A 314 -6.87 25.15 2.49
C ASN A 314 -5.77 26.14 2.92
N TYR A 315 -5.08 25.79 3.98
CA TYR A 315 -4.04 26.62 4.58
C TYR A 315 -2.68 25.97 4.40
N ASN A 316 -1.74 26.68 3.77
CA ASN A 316 -0.37 26.21 3.57
C ASN A 316 0.61 27.32 3.99
N ARG A 317 1.63 26.94 4.77
CA ARG A 317 2.66 27.87 5.23
C ARG A 317 3.98 27.17 5.42
N VAL A 318 5.06 27.84 5.02
CA VAL A 318 6.43 27.44 5.32
C VAL A 318 7.13 28.51 6.14
N SER A 319 8.18 28.09 6.84
CA SER A 319 9.02 29.00 7.65
C SER A 319 9.81 30.01 6.82
N ASP A 320 10.21 29.63 5.60
CA ASP A 320 11.12 30.38 4.75
C ASP A 320 10.92 30.07 3.26
N ASP A 321 11.43 30.96 2.42
CA ASP A 321 11.24 30.90 0.96
C ASP A 321 11.94 29.70 0.28
N ARG A 322 12.94 29.11 0.93
CA ARG A 322 13.73 28.01 0.36
C ARG A 322 13.29 26.63 0.81
N TYR A 323 12.27 26.54 1.68
CA TYR A 323 11.85 25.29 2.28
C TYR A 323 11.65 24.17 1.24
N PHE A 324 10.87 24.41 0.19
CA PHE A 324 10.59 23.39 -0.84
C PHE A 324 11.77 23.13 -1.77
N VAL A 325 12.61 24.13 -2.04
CA VAL A 325 13.82 23.94 -2.83
C VAL A 325 14.82 23.02 -2.10
N ASP A 326 14.89 23.17 -0.78
CA ASP A 326 15.83 22.43 0.05
C ASP A 326 15.34 21.04 0.44
N PHE A 327 14.04 20.86 0.73
CA PHE A 327 13.46 19.61 1.26
C PHE A 327 12.54 18.87 0.29
N GLY A 328 12.07 19.53 -0.78
CA GLY A 328 11.22 18.92 -1.81
C GLY A 328 11.92 17.75 -2.52
N THR A 329 11.16 16.72 -2.84
CA THR A 329 11.68 15.49 -3.46
C THR A 329 11.20 15.31 -4.91
N ASN A 330 10.30 16.15 -5.35
CA ASN A 330 9.75 16.12 -6.69
C ASN A 330 9.65 17.54 -7.27
N ILE A 331 9.48 17.61 -8.59
CA ILE A 331 9.42 18.89 -9.32
C ILE A 331 8.21 19.74 -8.89
N VAL A 332 7.12 19.12 -8.51
CA VAL A 332 5.90 19.84 -8.09
C VAL A 332 6.19 20.63 -6.82
N ASP A 333 6.82 20.00 -5.83
CA ASP A 333 7.17 20.64 -4.56
C ASP A 333 8.20 21.77 -4.79
N THR A 334 9.28 21.47 -5.48
CA THR A 334 10.38 22.43 -5.72
C THR A 334 9.97 23.62 -6.60
N SER A 335 8.90 23.47 -7.38
CA SER A 335 8.36 24.54 -8.22
C SER A 335 7.33 25.42 -7.54
N GLN A 336 6.94 25.11 -6.30
CA GLN A 336 5.95 25.88 -5.56
C GLN A 336 6.50 27.27 -5.22
N LYS A 337 5.83 28.31 -5.73
CA LYS A 337 6.17 29.71 -5.46
C LYS A 337 5.04 30.45 -4.72
N VAL A 338 3.83 29.93 -4.72
CA VAL A 338 2.66 30.53 -4.10
C VAL A 338 1.92 29.48 -3.27
N LEU A 339 1.77 29.74 -1.99
CA LEU A 339 1.06 28.86 -1.06
C LEU A 339 -0.28 29.48 -0.70
N PRO A 340 -1.39 28.86 -1.11
CA PRO A 340 -2.72 29.38 -0.82
C PRO A 340 -3.06 29.22 0.66
N GLN A 341 -3.74 30.25 1.19
CA GLN A 341 -4.32 30.30 2.53
C GLN A 341 -5.78 30.72 2.39
N ASP A 342 -6.61 29.76 1.96
CA ASP A 342 -8.00 29.98 1.64
C ASP A 342 -8.93 29.40 2.70
N GLY A 343 -10.00 30.12 2.96
CA GLY A 343 -11.10 29.62 3.75
C GLY A 343 -12.42 30.13 3.19
N TYR A 344 -13.45 29.28 3.14
CA TYR A 344 -14.79 29.74 2.82
C TYR A 344 -15.85 28.99 3.62
N VAL A 345 -16.98 29.68 3.80
CA VAL A 345 -18.25 29.11 4.30
C VAL A 345 -19.35 29.54 3.34
N ALA A 346 -20.15 28.59 2.91
CA ALA A 346 -21.32 28.84 2.09
C ALA A 346 -22.55 28.21 2.72
N TYR A 347 -23.71 28.92 2.57
CA TYR A 347 -25.00 28.42 2.96
C TYR A 347 -25.92 28.45 1.74
N THR A 348 -26.45 27.32 1.36
CA THR A 348 -27.28 27.14 0.17
C THR A 348 -28.68 26.75 0.56
N GLN A 349 -29.65 27.47 0.02
CA GLN A 349 -31.07 27.25 0.12
C GLN A 349 -31.69 27.14 -1.28
N PRO A 350 -32.93 26.64 -1.46
CA PRO A 350 -33.53 26.44 -2.78
C PRO A 350 -33.57 27.71 -3.66
N TYR A 351 -33.69 28.88 -3.07
CA TYR A 351 -33.87 30.12 -3.81
C TYR A 351 -32.71 31.12 -3.67
N TRP A 352 -31.71 30.83 -2.84
CA TRP A 352 -30.56 31.69 -2.65
C TRP A 352 -29.36 30.93 -2.06
N ASN A 353 -28.20 31.47 -2.32
CA ASN A 353 -27.00 31.05 -1.61
C ASN A 353 -26.20 32.27 -1.15
N THR A 354 -25.49 32.10 -0.05
CA THR A 354 -24.53 33.08 0.40
C THR A 354 -23.20 32.40 0.71
N ALA A 355 -22.13 33.10 0.41
CA ALA A 355 -20.77 32.59 0.71
C ALA A 355 -19.88 33.73 1.22
N VAL A 356 -19.08 33.41 2.20
CA VAL A 356 -17.99 34.26 2.68
C VAL A 356 -16.69 33.54 2.40
N ARG A 357 -15.76 34.21 1.71
CA ARG A 357 -14.44 33.68 1.36
C ARG A 357 -13.34 34.62 1.83
N VAL A 358 -12.29 34.05 2.37
CA VAL A 358 -11.02 34.72 2.66
C VAL A 358 -9.94 34.03 1.85
N THR A 359 -9.18 34.79 1.06
CA THR A 359 -8.06 34.29 0.27
C THR A 359 -6.83 35.12 0.57
N LYS A 360 -5.80 34.48 1.09
CA LYS A 360 -4.43 35.01 1.26
C LYS A 360 -3.44 34.07 0.62
N ASN A 361 -2.23 34.56 0.40
CA ASN A 361 -1.15 33.76 -0.17
C ASN A 361 0.19 34.09 0.53
N GLN A 362 0.96 33.05 0.84
CA GLN A 362 2.38 33.23 1.08
C GLN A 362 3.11 33.06 -0.25
N THR A 363 3.86 34.05 -0.69
CA THR A 363 4.74 34.01 -1.86
C THR A 363 6.16 33.70 -1.42
N LEU A 364 6.78 32.73 -2.07
CA LEU A 364 8.16 32.33 -1.83
C LEU A 364 9.04 33.03 -2.86
N GLN A 365 9.92 33.90 -2.38
CA GLN A 365 10.80 34.69 -3.25
C GLN A 365 12.00 33.89 -3.70
N ASP A 366 12.44 34.16 -4.91
CA ASP A 366 13.70 33.63 -5.41
C ASP A 366 14.89 34.42 -4.81
N PRO A 367 16.03 33.78 -4.49
CA PRO A 367 17.23 34.48 -4.11
C PRO A 367 17.75 35.48 -5.16
N ASP A 368 17.46 35.23 -6.44
CA ASP A 368 17.75 36.18 -7.51
C ASP A 368 16.74 37.34 -7.49
N PRO A 369 17.20 38.58 -7.20
CA PRO A 369 16.33 39.74 -7.14
C PRO A 369 15.68 40.09 -8.49
N LEU A 370 16.12 39.51 -9.60
CA LEU A 370 15.52 39.70 -10.91
C LEU A 370 14.31 38.79 -11.15
N LEU A 371 14.15 37.75 -10.34
CA LEU A 371 13.05 36.76 -10.43
C LEU A 371 12.00 36.98 -9.34
N VAL A 372 11.49 38.22 -9.24
CA VAL A 372 10.48 38.56 -8.22
C VAL A 372 9.17 37.84 -8.50
N VAL A 373 8.69 37.08 -7.51
CA VAL A 373 7.37 36.43 -7.55
C VAL A 373 6.33 37.47 -7.12
N ALA A 374 5.44 37.85 -8.06
CA ALA A 374 4.36 38.78 -7.76
C ALA A 374 3.35 38.14 -6.79
N LYS A 375 2.98 38.88 -5.74
CA LYS A 375 1.97 38.42 -4.79
C LYS A 375 0.59 38.43 -5.46
N PRO A 376 -0.13 37.29 -5.47
CA PRO A 376 -1.48 37.24 -6.01
C PRO A 376 -2.43 38.13 -5.22
N TYR A 377 -3.55 38.49 -5.87
CA TYR A 377 -4.61 39.31 -5.26
C TYR A 377 -5.23 38.61 -4.04
N GLU A 378 -5.35 39.33 -2.94
CA GLU A 378 -5.98 38.85 -1.70
C GLU A 378 -7.43 39.33 -1.59
N ARG A 379 -8.30 38.49 -0.98
CA ARG A 379 -9.69 38.80 -0.66
C ARG A 379 -9.94 38.65 0.81
N VAL A 380 -10.26 39.73 1.53
CA VAL A 380 -10.32 39.72 3.01
C VAL A 380 -11.42 40.62 3.55
N PRO A 381 -12.63 40.17 3.76
CA PRO A 381 -13.32 39.03 3.16
C PRO A 381 -14.03 39.39 1.84
N GLN A 382 -14.41 38.38 1.07
CA GLN A 382 -15.39 38.52 -0.02
C GLN A 382 -16.72 37.91 0.43
N VAL A 383 -17.82 38.66 0.35
CA VAL A 383 -19.17 38.16 0.59
C VAL A 383 -19.92 38.13 -0.75
N THR A 384 -20.52 36.99 -1.06
CA THR A 384 -21.33 36.79 -2.26
C THR A 384 -22.72 36.32 -1.86
N VAL A 385 -23.76 36.97 -2.39
CA VAL A 385 -25.16 36.56 -2.22
C VAL A 385 -25.76 36.43 -3.61
N ASN A 386 -26.30 35.27 -3.92
CA ASN A 386 -26.99 34.99 -5.17
C ASN A 386 -28.44 34.59 -4.85
N SER A 387 -29.40 35.15 -5.57
CA SER A 387 -30.78 34.70 -5.50
C SER A 387 -31.23 34.14 -6.85
N TYR A 388 -32.06 33.11 -6.81
CA TYR A 388 -32.61 32.46 -7.98
C TYR A 388 -34.11 32.66 -7.95
N ILE A 389 -34.62 33.36 -8.94
CA ILE A 389 -36.07 33.54 -9.14
C ILE A 389 -36.48 32.42 -10.12
N ALA A 390 -37.28 31.46 -9.64
CA ALA A 390 -37.93 30.52 -10.56
C ALA A 390 -39.08 31.26 -11.24
N GLU A 391 -39.05 31.37 -12.56
CA GLU A 391 -40.17 31.81 -13.37
C GLU A 391 -41.23 30.70 -13.43
#